data_42b7644d657356bda811c41ff28fd7be
#
_entry.id   42b7644d657356bda811c41ff28fd7be
#
_cell.length_a   1.000
_cell.length_b   1.000
_cell.length_c   1.000
_cell.angle_alpha   90.00
_cell.angle_beta   90.00
_cell.angle_gamma   90.00
#
_symmetry.space_group_name_H-M   'P 1'
#
loop_
_entity.id
_entity.type
_entity.pdbx_description
1 polymer ?
#
loop_
_entity_poly.entity_id
_entity_poly.type
_entity_poly.pdbx_seq_one_letter_code
_entity_poly.pdbx_strand_id
1 'polypeptide(L)'
;MKRIFPLLLTVAFFLMPAFQNESTLNAQVQTSVKGIVYHDKNENAVYDADVDEPLEDVAVSNGYDVVVTDRDGEYEIPLRNDAAVFVIKPRNWTIPVDEENIPRFYKMYSATGVSGTKFEGLEATGLPPESVDFPLYPAEEPGKVKALVFGDTQPRDDKEIHFMSEDVIPELVGADADFGVTLGDVVFDDLSIYDHLTGSLSNIGIPMWYVAGNHDFDFTGNNTTEARGTWFNTFGPSYYSFSYGPAHFIVLDNIRWIVEEDDRYYRTGLGEAQMEFLKNEMERLDENQLLVLLVHIPYEGSTPWEDETEKEAFYELLSGHKNSVSLVAHTHRHYHHFIGKEEGFPGNEPHHMISMGTVCGAWWTGAPDEYGIPHTMMSDGTPNGYGFLHIDGNDWKLQWKTAGVPENVQMHIAAPEAVNAEDGTFKVIANIYNALPDADLKMKIGEDGEWIAMKRVPQKDPVRLAEKERENQLGEVPWR
;
A
#
# COMPACT_ATOMS: atom_id res chain seq x y z
N MET A 1 -37.33 66.61 -57.21
CA MET A 1 -36.26 66.37 -58.18
C MET A 1 -34.94 66.35 -57.46
N LYS A 2 -34.40 65.21 -57.15
CA LYS A 2 -33.02 65.06 -56.66
C LYS A 2 -32.39 63.94 -57.45
N ARG A 3 -31.34 64.28 -58.18
CA ARG A 3 -30.58 63.40 -59.05
C ARG A 3 -29.64 62.57 -58.17
N ILE A 4 -29.66 61.26 -58.42
CA ILE A 4 -28.71 60.26 -57.79
C ILE A 4 -27.63 59.99 -58.83
N PHE A 5 -26.36 60.25 -58.49
CA PHE A 5 -25.18 59.80 -59.22
C PHE A 5 -24.69 58.43 -58.67
N PRO A 6 -24.38 57.46 -59.52
CA PRO A 6 -23.73 56.28 -59.05
C PRO A 6 -22.21 56.46 -59.02
N LEU A 7 -21.62 56.10 -57.88
CA LEU A 7 -20.15 55.95 -57.65
C LEU A 7 -19.70 54.62 -58.13
N LEU A 8 -18.88 54.54 -59.17
CA LEU A 8 -18.17 53.33 -59.61
C LEU A 8 -16.96 53.13 -58.70
N LEU A 9 -16.96 52.04 -57.95
CA LEU A 9 -15.82 51.60 -57.18
C LEU A 9 -15.04 50.54 -57.99
N THR A 10 -13.84 50.95 -58.51
CA THR A 10 -12.92 50.00 -59.17
C THR A 10 -12.12 49.25 -58.12
N VAL A 11 -12.36 47.91 -57.99
CA VAL A 11 -11.57 47.06 -57.13
C VAL A 11 -10.40 46.54 -57.96
N ALA A 12 -9.17 46.96 -57.59
CA ALA A 12 -7.95 46.42 -58.12
C ALA A 12 -7.59 45.12 -57.32
N PHE A 13 -7.63 43.97 -58.00
CA PHE A 13 -7.10 42.75 -57.46
C PHE A 13 -5.58 42.71 -57.54
N PHE A 14 -4.91 42.80 -56.41
CA PHE A 14 -3.50 42.45 -56.28
C PHE A 14 -3.39 40.92 -56.04
N LEU A 15 -2.93 40.16 -57.04
CA LEU A 15 -2.48 38.80 -56.89
C LEU A 15 -1.13 38.80 -56.15
N MET A 16 -1.16 38.50 -54.88
CA MET A 16 0.07 38.06 -54.17
C MET A 16 0.33 36.60 -54.48
N PRO A 17 1.58 36.21 -54.76
CA PRO A 17 1.91 34.77 -54.85
C PRO A 17 1.83 34.16 -53.46
N ALA A 18 1.03 33.11 -53.35
CA ALA A 18 1.01 32.28 -52.17
C ALA A 18 2.36 31.55 -52.05
N PHE A 19 3.18 31.94 -51.10
CA PHE A 19 4.23 31.08 -50.60
C PHE A 19 3.57 30.00 -49.75
N GLN A 20 3.37 28.84 -50.35
CA GLN A 20 3.12 27.60 -49.61
C GLN A 20 4.44 27.17 -48.97
N ASN A 21 4.64 27.50 -47.70
CA ASN A 21 5.52 26.76 -46.84
C ASN A 21 4.66 25.74 -46.13
N GLU A 22 4.38 24.63 -46.79
CA GLU A 22 3.98 23.38 -46.12
C GLU A 22 5.22 22.73 -45.52
N SER A 23 5.66 23.21 -44.37
CA SER A 23 6.34 22.35 -43.41
C SER A 23 5.27 21.81 -42.46
N THR A 24 4.47 20.87 -42.92
CA THR A 24 3.79 19.94 -42.03
C THR A 24 4.90 19.13 -41.32
N LEU A 25 5.34 19.64 -40.17
CA LEU A 25 5.86 18.78 -39.13
C LEU A 25 4.72 17.79 -38.80
N ASN A 26 4.77 16.60 -39.40
CA ASN A 26 4.09 15.43 -38.85
C ASN A 26 4.75 15.18 -37.47
N ALA A 27 4.28 15.85 -36.45
CA ALA A 27 4.50 15.42 -35.09
C ALA A 27 3.87 14.02 -35.03
N GLN A 28 4.70 13.00 -35.09
CA GLN A 28 4.27 11.61 -34.92
C GLN A 28 3.70 11.55 -33.49
N VAL A 29 2.39 11.35 -33.37
CA VAL A 29 1.74 11.23 -32.08
C VAL A 29 2.29 9.95 -31.49
N GLN A 30 3.07 10.04 -30.43
CA GLN A 30 3.57 8.87 -29.68
C GLN A 30 2.37 8.14 -29.09
N THR A 31 2.18 6.88 -29.47
CA THR A 31 1.06 6.03 -29.03
C THR A 31 1.49 4.89 -28.14
N SER A 32 2.80 4.66 -28.03
CA SER A 32 3.39 3.61 -27.20
C SER A 32 4.66 4.08 -26.51
N VAL A 33 5.02 3.39 -25.47
CA VAL A 33 6.31 3.48 -24.77
C VAL A 33 7.10 2.24 -25.09
N LYS A 34 8.40 2.41 -25.36
CA LYS A 34 9.36 1.33 -25.61
C LYS A 34 10.50 1.43 -24.61
N GLY A 35 11.19 0.33 -24.42
CA GLY A 35 12.39 0.31 -23.58
C GLY A 35 12.99 -1.08 -23.48
N ILE A 36 14.03 -1.18 -22.67
CA ILE A 36 14.79 -2.41 -22.41
C ILE A 36 14.80 -2.67 -20.91
N VAL A 37 14.59 -3.92 -20.52
CA VAL A 37 14.91 -4.40 -19.18
C VAL A 37 16.21 -5.16 -19.25
N TYR A 38 17.16 -4.84 -18.37
CA TYR A 38 18.51 -5.34 -18.47
C TYR A 38 19.17 -5.59 -17.10
N HIS A 39 20.11 -6.52 -17.10
CA HIS A 39 21.07 -6.68 -16.00
C HIS A 39 22.15 -5.60 -16.14
N ASP A 40 22.09 -4.59 -15.30
CA ASP A 40 23.08 -3.52 -15.21
C ASP A 40 24.33 -4.03 -14.49
N LYS A 41 25.33 -4.46 -15.26
CA LYS A 41 26.55 -5.08 -14.73
C LYS A 41 27.56 -4.10 -14.17
N ASN A 42 27.47 -2.85 -14.57
CA ASN A 42 28.38 -1.79 -14.11
C ASN A 42 27.71 -0.85 -13.08
N GLU A 43 26.43 -1.10 -12.74
CA GLU A 43 25.66 -0.40 -11.72
C GLU A 43 25.57 1.13 -11.94
N ASN A 44 25.44 1.54 -13.21
CA ASN A 44 25.37 2.95 -13.58
C ASN A 44 23.96 3.43 -13.95
N ALA A 45 22.98 2.52 -13.95
CA ALA A 45 21.57 2.76 -14.31
C ALA A 45 21.36 3.30 -15.75
N VAL A 46 22.30 3.02 -16.66
CA VAL A 46 22.23 3.38 -18.08
C VAL A 46 22.55 2.15 -18.90
N TYR A 47 21.67 1.76 -19.82
CA TYR A 47 21.90 0.60 -20.68
C TYR A 47 23.11 0.79 -21.60
N ASP A 48 24.09 -0.08 -21.49
CA ASP A 48 25.30 -0.14 -22.31
C ASP A 48 25.39 -1.52 -22.99
N ALA A 49 25.04 -1.59 -24.27
CA ALA A 49 24.97 -2.84 -25.01
C ALA A 49 26.31 -3.62 -25.08
N ASP A 50 27.45 -2.99 -24.82
CA ASP A 50 28.76 -3.65 -24.78
C ASP A 50 29.07 -4.27 -23.40
N VAL A 51 28.32 -3.90 -22.34
CA VAL A 51 28.55 -4.29 -20.94
C VAL A 51 27.40 -5.06 -20.34
N ASP A 52 26.18 -4.54 -20.53
CA ASP A 52 24.97 -5.03 -19.90
C ASP A 52 24.33 -6.18 -20.66
N GLU A 53 23.43 -6.88 -20.00
CA GLU A 53 22.79 -8.05 -20.56
C GLU A 53 21.27 -7.87 -20.56
N PRO A 54 20.61 -7.89 -21.75
CA PRO A 54 19.17 -7.77 -21.82
C PRO A 54 18.48 -8.97 -21.14
N LEU A 55 17.31 -8.74 -20.56
CA LEU A 55 16.54 -9.75 -19.82
C LEU A 55 15.25 -10.10 -20.54
N GLU A 56 15.15 -11.36 -21.00
CA GLU A 56 13.95 -11.96 -21.58
C GLU A 56 12.93 -12.30 -20.48
N ASP A 57 11.63 -12.33 -20.84
CA ASP A 57 10.51 -12.75 -20.00
C ASP A 57 10.29 -11.90 -18.72
N VAL A 58 10.73 -10.65 -18.71
CA VAL A 58 10.43 -9.72 -17.63
C VAL A 58 9.16 -8.94 -17.94
N ALA A 59 8.24 -8.88 -16.98
CA ALA A 59 6.98 -8.16 -17.13
C ALA A 59 7.14 -6.66 -16.91
N VAL A 60 6.46 -5.88 -17.76
CA VAL A 60 6.34 -4.43 -17.68
C VAL A 60 4.88 -4.04 -17.81
N SER A 61 4.42 -3.09 -17.02
CA SER A 61 3.04 -2.62 -17.02
C SER A 61 2.95 -1.09 -17.16
N ASN A 62 1.80 -0.64 -17.69
CA ASN A 62 1.40 0.76 -17.68
C ASN A 62 0.24 1.04 -16.71
N GLY A 63 0.01 0.11 -15.75
CA GLY A 63 -1.11 0.16 -14.80
C GLY A 63 -2.44 -0.32 -15.38
N TYR A 64 -2.44 -0.86 -16.61
CA TYR A 64 -3.60 -1.47 -17.26
C TYR A 64 -3.18 -2.72 -18.04
N ASP A 65 -2.35 -2.51 -19.05
CA ASP A 65 -1.76 -3.57 -19.86
C ASP A 65 -0.51 -4.14 -19.16
N VAL A 66 -0.22 -5.41 -19.37
CA VAL A 66 1.00 -6.07 -18.96
C VAL A 66 1.60 -6.77 -20.17
N VAL A 67 2.86 -6.47 -20.47
CA VAL A 67 3.64 -7.09 -21.55
C VAL A 67 4.89 -7.75 -20.95
N VAL A 68 5.53 -8.63 -21.72
CA VAL A 68 6.80 -9.24 -21.35
C VAL A 68 7.89 -8.87 -22.34
N THR A 69 9.12 -8.75 -21.89
CA THR A 69 10.29 -8.46 -22.73
C THR A 69 10.62 -9.65 -23.62
N ASP A 70 11.11 -9.36 -24.81
CA ASP A 70 11.62 -10.35 -25.75
C ASP A 70 13.08 -10.76 -25.44
N ARG A 71 13.74 -11.52 -26.36
CA ARG A 71 15.11 -12.01 -26.22
C ARG A 71 16.15 -10.89 -26.14
N ASP A 72 15.84 -9.74 -26.72
CA ASP A 72 16.72 -8.57 -26.73
C ASP A 72 16.39 -7.65 -25.55
N GLY A 73 15.54 -8.13 -24.61
CA GLY A 73 15.07 -7.39 -23.43
C GLY A 73 14.12 -6.27 -23.76
N GLU A 74 13.67 -6.15 -25.02
CA GLU A 74 12.86 -5.06 -25.50
C GLU A 74 11.37 -5.29 -25.17
N TYR A 75 10.66 -4.18 -24.88
CA TYR A 75 9.22 -4.16 -24.72
C TYR A 75 8.59 -2.97 -25.43
N GLU A 76 7.33 -3.10 -25.80
CA GLU A 76 6.49 -2.00 -26.28
C GLU A 76 5.10 -2.11 -25.63
N ILE A 77 4.65 -1.00 -25.00
CA ILE A 77 3.38 -0.93 -24.28
C ILE A 77 2.62 0.36 -24.66
N PRO A 78 1.27 0.35 -24.73
CA PRO A 78 0.50 1.57 -25.03
C PRO A 78 0.81 2.70 -24.07
N LEU A 79 0.99 3.93 -24.59
CA LEU A 79 1.14 5.12 -23.77
C LEU A 79 -0.22 5.52 -23.19
N ARG A 80 -0.27 5.70 -21.88
CA ARG A 80 -1.41 6.25 -21.14
C ARG A 80 -0.99 7.55 -20.48
N ASN A 81 -1.88 8.54 -20.44
CA ASN A 81 -1.63 9.82 -19.76
C ASN A 81 -1.90 9.68 -18.27
N ASP A 82 -1.16 10.44 -17.46
CA ASP A 82 -1.23 10.42 -15.99
C ASP A 82 -1.06 9.00 -15.41
N ALA A 83 -0.09 8.27 -15.96
CA ALA A 83 0.18 6.87 -15.62
C ALA A 83 1.67 6.61 -15.41
N ALA A 84 1.97 5.52 -14.73
CA ALA A 84 3.31 4.98 -14.63
C ALA A 84 3.56 3.95 -15.74
N VAL A 85 4.81 3.86 -16.22
CA VAL A 85 5.34 2.63 -16.80
C VAL A 85 6.29 2.04 -15.78
N PHE A 86 6.13 0.77 -15.47
CA PHE A 86 6.90 0.14 -14.41
C PHE A 86 7.26 -1.31 -14.72
N VAL A 87 8.45 -1.72 -14.26
CA VAL A 87 8.86 -3.11 -14.30
C VAL A 87 8.27 -3.86 -13.11
N ILE A 88 7.69 -5.02 -13.35
CA ILE A 88 7.23 -5.92 -12.31
C ILE A 88 8.44 -6.75 -11.86
N LYS A 89 8.97 -6.42 -10.67
CA LYS A 89 10.18 -7.08 -10.14
C LYS A 89 10.05 -8.60 -10.21
N PRO A 90 10.86 -9.28 -11.02
CA PRO A 90 10.81 -10.74 -11.08
C PRO A 90 11.56 -11.37 -9.89
N ARG A 91 11.33 -12.65 -9.66
CA ARG A 91 12.06 -13.45 -8.70
C ARG A 91 13.55 -13.50 -9.05
N ASN A 92 14.42 -13.54 -8.04
CA ASN A 92 15.89 -13.57 -8.12
C ASN A 92 16.52 -12.32 -8.74
N TRP A 93 15.79 -11.23 -8.75
CA TRP A 93 16.28 -9.91 -9.15
C TRP A 93 15.91 -8.88 -8.10
N THR A 94 16.72 -7.85 -7.96
CA THR A 94 16.40 -6.66 -7.16
C THR A 94 16.33 -5.43 -8.05
N ILE A 95 15.67 -4.41 -7.55
CA ILE A 95 15.44 -3.12 -8.19
C ILE A 95 16.30 -2.08 -7.47
N PRO A 96 16.82 -1.04 -8.15
CA PRO A 96 17.44 0.09 -7.48
C PRO A 96 16.51 0.69 -6.43
N VAL A 97 17.07 1.08 -5.30
CA VAL A 97 16.40 1.89 -4.29
C VAL A 97 17.03 3.27 -4.22
N ASP A 98 16.30 4.26 -3.75
CA ASP A 98 16.83 5.58 -3.47
C ASP A 98 17.47 5.69 -2.07
N GLU A 99 17.78 6.93 -1.64
CA GLU A 99 18.40 7.21 -0.35
C GLU A 99 17.50 6.85 0.84
N GLU A 100 16.17 6.81 0.65
CA GLU A 100 15.16 6.40 1.63
C GLU A 100 14.76 4.92 1.52
N ASN A 101 15.52 4.12 0.76
CA ASN A 101 15.24 2.70 0.48
C ASN A 101 13.90 2.44 -0.22
N ILE A 102 13.35 3.42 -0.95
CA ILE A 102 12.14 3.25 -1.76
C ILE A 102 12.52 2.63 -3.11
N PRO A 103 11.89 1.50 -3.52
CA PRO A 103 12.17 0.87 -4.81
C PRO A 103 11.81 1.77 -6.00
N ARG A 104 12.77 1.99 -6.91
CA ARG A 104 12.63 2.83 -8.11
C ARG A 104 12.35 1.98 -9.36
N PHE A 105 11.20 1.30 -9.35
CA PHE A 105 10.75 0.37 -10.38
C PHE A 105 9.91 1.02 -11.49
N TYR A 106 9.65 2.32 -11.43
CA TYR A 106 8.67 3.02 -12.28
C TYR A 106 9.21 4.31 -12.88
N LYS A 107 8.53 4.79 -13.92
CA LYS A 107 8.60 6.15 -14.45
C LYS A 107 7.19 6.70 -14.61
N MET A 108 6.91 7.85 -13.99
CA MET A 108 5.62 8.53 -14.10
C MET A 108 5.60 9.44 -15.34
N TYR A 109 4.50 9.45 -16.05
CA TYR A 109 4.27 10.34 -17.20
C TYR A 109 2.94 11.07 -17.08
N SER A 110 3.03 12.38 -17.12
CA SER A 110 1.87 13.27 -17.18
C SER A 110 2.18 14.43 -18.12
N ALA A 111 1.35 14.61 -19.14
CA ALA A 111 1.56 15.68 -20.13
C ALA A 111 1.39 17.08 -19.52
N THR A 112 0.51 17.24 -18.53
CA THR A 112 0.15 18.51 -17.91
C THR A 112 0.53 18.62 -16.43
N GLY A 113 1.04 17.54 -15.86
CA GLY A 113 1.20 17.37 -14.43
C GLY A 113 -0.12 17.00 -13.74
N VAL A 114 -0.01 16.46 -12.57
CA VAL A 114 -1.14 16.24 -11.64
C VAL A 114 -0.98 17.26 -10.54
N SER A 115 -1.73 18.36 -10.63
CA SER A 115 -1.63 19.44 -9.65
C SER A 115 -2.16 18.95 -8.31
N GLY A 116 -1.27 18.90 -7.33
CA GLY A 116 -1.66 19.02 -5.94
C GLY A 116 -2.29 20.40 -5.74
N THR A 117 -3.20 20.47 -4.82
CA THR A 117 -3.91 21.74 -4.56
C THR A 117 -3.43 22.34 -3.25
N LYS A 118 -3.20 21.52 -2.22
CA LYS A 118 -2.61 21.92 -0.94
C LYS A 118 -1.14 21.54 -0.83
N PHE A 119 -0.78 20.40 -1.38
CA PHE A 119 0.59 19.87 -1.37
C PHE A 119 1.15 19.81 -2.79
N GLU A 120 2.46 19.70 -2.92
CA GLU A 120 3.12 19.59 -4.22
C GLU A 120 2.74 18.27 -4.90
N GLY A 121 2.18 18.36 -6.08
CA GLY A 121 1.79 17.22 -6.90
C GLY A 121 2.85 16.83 -7.92
N LEU A 122 2.52 15.88 -8.79
CA LEU A 122 3.40 15.47 -9.88
C LEU A 122 3.53 16.59 -10.92
N GLU A 123 4.74 17.06 -11.16
CA GLU A 123 5.02 18.04 -12.21
C GLU A 123 4.75 17.46 -13.62
N ALA A 124 4.54 18.35 -14.59
CA ALA A 124 4.44 17.94 -15.98
C ALA A 124 5.76 17.32 -16.45
N THR A 125 5.74 16.04 -16.79
CA THR A 125 6.93 15.31 -17.27
C THR A 125 7.14 15.42 -18.79
N GLY A 126 6.11 15.87 -19.53
CA GLY A 126 6.07 15.79 -20.98
C GLY A 126 5.80 14.36 -21.48
N LEU A 127 6.14 14.11 -22.75
CA LEU A 127 6.07 12.76 -23.33
C LEU A 127 7.25 11.90 -22.84
N PRO A 128 7.08 10.56 -22.79
CA PRO A 128 8.19 9.65 -22.53
C PRO A 128 9.35 9.89 -23.50
N PRO A 129 10.61 9.61 -23.07
CA PRO A 129 11.75 9.59 -23.97
C PRO A 129 11.61 8.48 -25.02
N GLU A 130 12.54 8.40 -25.97
CA GLU A 130 12.57 7.38 -27.02
C GLU A 130 12.66 5.97 -26.45
N SER A 131 13.38 5.79 -25.32
CA SER A 131 13.48 4.56 -24.57
C SER A 131 13.27 4.79 -23.07
N VAL A 132 12.54 3.87 -22.41
CA VAL A 132 12.29 3.84 -20.97
C VAL A 132 12.86 2.54 -20.44
N ASP A 133 14.08 2.60 -19.92
CA ASP A 133 14.86 1.42 -19.58
C ASP A 133 14.83 1.15 -18.08
N PHE A 134 14.86 -0.14 -17.71
CA PHE A 134 14.82 -0.59 -16.32
C PHE A 134 16.01 -1.48 -15.99
N PRO A 135 16.95 -0.99 -15.16
CA PRO A 135 18.04 -1.79 -14.64
C PRO A 135 17.54 -2.76 -13.55
N LEU A 136 18.02 -4.01 -13.60
CA LEU A 136 17.83 -5.00 -12.55
C LEU A 136 19.19 -5.57 -12.12
N TYR A 137 19.28 -6.00 -10.86
CA TYR A 137 20.46 -6.62 -10.28
C TYR A 137 20.17 -8.04 -9.82
N PRO A 138 21.05 -9.03 -10.08
CA PRO A 138 20.83 -10.39 -9.60
C PRO A 138 20.75 -10.45 -8.08
N ALA A 139 19.79 -11.18 -7.55
CA ALA A 139 19.65 -11.46 -6.13
C ALA A 139 19.43 -12.96 -5.92
N GLU A 140 20.07 -13.52 -4.89
CA GLU A 140 19.74 -14.87 -4.44
C GLU A 140 18.53 -14.78 -3.51
N GLU A 141 17.36 -15.15 -4.01
CA GLU A 141 16.15 -15.22 -3.20
C GLU A 141 15.92 -16.68 -2.75
N PRO A 142 16.05 -16.97 -1.45
CA PRO A 142 15.79 -18.29 -0.92
C PRO A 142 14.31 -18.66 -1.09
N GLY A 143 13.97 -19.95 -0.97
CA GLY A 143 12.58 -20.42 -0.95
C GLY A 143 11.77 -19.90 0.24
N LYS A 144 12.42 -19.15 1.16
CA LYS A 144 11.84 -18.53 2.34
C LYS A 144 11.99 -17.03 2.24
N VAL A 145 10.93 -16.32 2.58
CA VAL A 145 10.87 -14.86 2.59
C VAL A 145 10.34 -14.39 3.94
N LYS A 146 10.93 -13.33 4.45
CA LYS A 146 10.46 -12.64 5.65
C LYS A 146 10.21 -11.18 5.33
N ALA A 147 8.96 -10.76 5.32
CA ALA A 147 8.58 -9.39 5.11
C ALA A 147 8.17 -8.71 6.42
N LEU A 148 8.68 -7.48 6.64
CA LEU A 148 8.20 -6.60 7.70
C LEU A 148 6.91 -5.94 7.23
N VAL A 149 5.86 -5.95 8.07
CA VAL A 149 4.54 -5.40 7.71
C VAL A 149 4.11 -4.39 8.75
N PHE A 150 3.94 -3.15 8.32
CA PHE A 150 3.35 -2.08 9.10
C PHE A 150 1.88 -1.87 8.68
N GLY A 151 0.96 -1.89 9.64
CA GLY A 151 -0.30 -1.17 9.51
C GLY A 151 -0.05 0.32 9.71
N ASP A 152 -1.07 1.13 9.62
CA ASP A 152 -1.07 2.60 9.69
C ASP A 152 0.05 3.16 10.58
N THR A 153 1.08 3.76 9.97
CA THR A 153 2.13 4.53 10.68
C THR A 153 1.60 5.87 11.15
N GLN A 154 0.89 6.52 10.32
CA GLN A 154 -0.07 7.63 10.49
C GLN A 154 0.33 8.75 11.46
N PRO A 155 1.59 9.28 11.43
CA PRO A 155 1.96 10.44 12.21
C PRO A 155 1.30 11.71 11.66
N ARG A 156 0.93 12.63 12.56
CA ARG A 156 0.36 13.95 12.23
C ARG A 156 1.43 15.01 11.99
N ASP A 157 2.57 14.83 12.62
CA ASP A 157 3.66 15.79 12.63
C ASP A 157 5.00 15.13 12.99
N ASP A 158 6.07 15.91 12.99
CA ASP A 158 7.42 15.45 13.33
C ASP A 158 7.53 14.90 14.76
N LYS A 159 6.66 15.35 15.68
CA LYS A 159 6.65 14.83 17.03
C LYS A 159 6.18 13.38 17.08
N GLU A 160 5.17 13.04 16.28
CA GLU A 160 4.68 11.67 16.19
C GLU A 160 5.64 10.77 15.37
N ILE A 161 6.34 11.33 14.37
CA ILE A 161 7.48 10.65 13.73
C ILE A 161 8.56 10.34 14.77
N HIS A 162 8.86 11.29 15.67
CA HIS A 162 9.80 11.04 16.75
C HIS A 162 9.33 9.93 17.69
N PHE A 163 8.03 9.84 18.01
CA PHE A 163 7.52 8.71 18.81
C PHE A 163 7.78 7.37 18.13
N MET A 164 7.50 7.27 16.83
CA MET A 164 7.81 6.06 16.07
C MET A 164 9.32 5.75 16.05
N SER A 165 10.14 6.79 15.92
CA SER A 165 11.60 6.65 15.88
C SER A 165 12.20 6.17 17.20
N GLU A 166 11.54 6.41 18.33
CA GLU A 166 11.98 5.96 19.65
C GLU A 166 11.37 4.61 20.06
N ASP A 167 10.11 4.36 19.69
CA ASP A 167 9.35 3.18 20.14
C ASP A 167 9.53 1.96 19.21
N VAL A 168 9.57 2.19 17.89
CA VAL A 168 9.49 1.10 16.88
C VAL A 168 10.80 0.92 16.12
N ILE A 169 11.35 1.98 15.55
CA ILE A 169 12.52 1.90 14.67
C ILE A 169 13.75 1.27 15.32
N PRO A 170 14.12 1.56 16.59
CA PRO A 170 15.37 1.04 17.18
C PRO A 170 15.45 -0.48 17.26
N GLU A 171 14.31 -1.17 17.42
CA GLU A 171 14.29 -2.63 17.46
C GLU A 171 14.28 -3.27 16.06
N LEU A 172 14.17 -2.45 14.99
CA LEU A 172 14.13 -2.88 13.60
C LEU A 172 15.41 -2.55 12.81
N VAL A 173 16.30 -1.73 13.35
CA VAL A 173 17.58 -1.42 12.71
C VAL A 173 18.38 -2.70 12.46
N GLY A 174 18.63 -3.02 11.18
CA GLY A 174 19.29 -4.25 10.79
C GLY A 174 18.41 -5.51 10.95
N ALA A 175 17.07 -5.34 10.90
CA ALA A 175 16.16 -6.46 10.96
C ALA A 175 16.47 -7.49 9.86
N ASP A 176 16.43 -8.76 10.23
CA ASP A 176 16.52 -9.89 9.29
C ASP A 176 15.19 -10.05 8.55
N ALA A 177 14.97 -9.15 7.59
CA ALA A 177 13.81 -9.17 6.68
C ALA A 177 14.27 -8.79 5.27
N ASP A 178 13.65 -9.41 4.25
CA ASP A 178 14.01 -9.19 2.85
C ASP A 178 13.51 -7.85 2.33
N PHE A 179 12.38 -7.39 2.86
CA PHE A 179 11.78 -6.08 2.58
C PHE A 179 10.76 -5.72 3.66
N GLY A 180 10.30 -4.46 3.63
CA GLY A 180 9.18 -3.98 4.43
C GLY A 180 8.05 -3.46 3.56
N VAL A 181 6.85 -3.38 4.12
CA VAL A 181 5.68 -2.75 3.51
C VAL A 181 4.87 -1.99 4.55
N THR A 182 4.41 -0.78 4.18
CA THR A 182 3.36 -0.06 4.91
C THR A 182 2.03 -0.28 4.20
N LEU A 183 0.99 -0.62 4.94
CA LEU A 183 -0.34 -0.93 4.39
C LEU A 183 -1.26 0.29 4.30
N GLY A 184 -0.71 1.47 4.03
CA GLY A 184 -1.45 2.71 3.84
C GLY A 184 -1.56 3.56 5.10
N ASP A 185 -2.20 4.73 4.95
CA ASP A 185 -2.21 5.79 5.96
C ASP A 185 -0.78 6.03 6.47
N VAL A 186 0.11 6.28 5.50
CA VAL A 186 1.54 6.51 5.74
C VAL A 186 1.72 7.71 6.65
N VAL A 187 0.95 8.78 6.40
CA VAL A 187 0.82 9.95 7.27
C VAL A 187 -0.66 10.24 7.59
N PHE A 188 -0.93 11.17 8.51
CA PHE A 188 -2.28 11.65 8.81
C PHE A 188 -2.51 13.02 8.17
N ASP A 189 -3.11 13.10 6.99
CA ASP A 189 -3.57 14.31 6.28
C ASP A 189 -2.49 15.37 5.94
N ASP A 190 -1.29 15.33 6.51
CA ASP A 190 -0.20 16.25 6.19
C ASP A 190 0.86 15.55 5.32
N LEU A 191 0.67 15.63 4.00
CA LEU A 191 1.56 14.97 3.04
C LEU A 191 2.95 15.64 2.96
N SER A 192 3.13 16.81 3.53
CA SER A 192 4.43 17.50 3.53
C SER A 192 5.49 16.84 4.42
N ILE A 193 5.09 15.90 5.28
CA ILE A 193 6.00 15.18 6.17
C ILE A 193 6.43 13.80 5.63
N TYR A 194 6.08 13.45 4.39
CA TYR A 194 6.49 12.16 3.81
C TYR A 194 7.99 11.94 3.87
N ASP A 195 8.80 12.91 3.45
CA ASP A 195 10.27 12.80 3.43
C ASP A 195 10.85 12.59 4.83
N HIS A 196 10.26 13.23 5.85
CA HIS A 196 10.70 13.03 7.24
C HIS A 196 10.40 11.61 7.74
N LEU A 197 9.24 11.08 7.38
CA LEU A 197 8.86 9.72 7.76
C LEU A 197 9.67 8.67 6.99
N THR A 198 9.81 8.80 5.67
CA THR A 198 10.59 7.87 4.85
C THR A 198 12.06 7.88 5.25
N GLY A 199 12.63 9.07 5.55
CA GLY A 199 13.96 9.21 6.12
C GLY A 199 14.12 8.51 7.48
N SER A 200 13.07 8.50 8.32
CA SER A 200 13.09 7.72 9.56
C SER A 200 13.02 6.21 9.30
N LEU A 201 12.14 5.77 8.41
CA LEU A 201 11.98 4.36 8.02
C LEU A 201 13.23 3.79 7.34
N SER A 202 13.97 4.61 6.60
CA SER A 202 15.19 4.18 5.91
C SER A 202 16.27 3.65 6.86
N ASN A 203 16.24 4.05 8.13
CA ASN A 203 17.17 3.54 9.15
C ASN A 203 17.00 2.05 9.45
N ILE A 204 15.88 1.44 9.07
CA ILE A 204 15.68 -0.02 9.16
C ILE A 204 16.68 -0.74 8.25
N GLY A 205 17.03 -0.14 7.10
CA GLY A 205 18.08 -0.64 6.20
C GLY A 205 17.61 -1.71 5.22
N ILE A 206 16.31 -1.81 4.94
CA ILE A 206 15.70 -2.73 3.97
C ILE A 206 14.85 -1.97 2.95
N PRO A 207 14.62 -2.50 1.73
CA PRO A 207 13.69 -1.90 0.78
C PRO A 207 12.28 -1.78 1.38
N MET A 208 11.64 -0.59 1.25
CA MET A 208 10.31 -0.33 1.80
C MET A 208 9.31 -0.08 0.67
N TRP A 209 8.25 -0.89 0.61
CA TRP A 209 7.13 -0.76 -0.32
C TRP A 209 5.97 -0.03 0.36
N TYR A 210 5.15 0.68 -0.42
CA TYR A 210 4.12 1.56 0.12
C TYR A 210 2.77 1.27 -0.53
N VAL A 211 1.75 1.07 0.29
CA VAL A 211 0.33 1.01 -0.11
C VAL A 211 -0.30 2.36 0.20
N ALA A 212 -1.14 2.87 -0.68
CA ALA A 212 -1.82 4.14 -0.45
C ALA A 212 -3.03 3.96 0.48
N GLY A 213 -3.15 4.82 1.52
CA GLY A 213 -4.28 4.88 2.43
C GLY A 213 -5.22 6.06 2.14
N ASN A 214 -6.31 6.17 2.90
CA ASN A 214 -7.27 7.26 2.73
C ASN A 214 -6.78 8.59 3.32
N HIS A 215 -5.82 8.56 4.25
CA HIS A 215 -5.16 9.76 4.76
C HIS A 215 -3.99 10.23 3.87
N ASP A 216 -3.61 9.43 2.87
CA ASP A 216 -2.60 9.78 1.87
C ASP A 216 -3.19 10.53 0.65
N PHE A 217 -4.34 11.18 0.82
CA PHE A 217 -4.97 12.05 -0.16
C PHE A 217 -4.70 13.52 0.11
N ASP A 218 -4.46 14.29 -0.94
CA ASP A 218 -4.75 15.72 -0.89
C ASP A 218 -6.27 15.91 -0.99
N PHE A 219 -6.93 16.10 0.15
CA PHE A 219 -8.38 16.23 0.25
C PHE A 219 -8.97 17.44 -0.50
N THR A 220 -8.14 18.28 -1.09
CA THR A 220 -8.58 19.40 -1.90
C THR A 220 -8.68 19.04 -3.39
N GLY A 221 -8.18 17.87 -3.81
CA GLY A 221 -8.30 17.32 -5.16
C GLY A 221 -9.77 17.12 -5.57
N ASN A 222 -10.07 17.28 -6.87
CA ASN A 222 -11.43 17.18 -7.40
C ASN A 222 -11.78 15.77 -7.92
N ASN A 223 -10.82 14.87 -7.94
CA ASN A 223 -10.97 13.46 -8.32
C ASN A 223 -9.83 12.64 -7.70
N THR A 224 -9.89 11.32 -7.81
CA THR A 224 -8.89 10.41 -7.24
C THR A 224 -7.48 10.72 -7.75
N THR A 225 -7.29 11.00 -9.04
CA THR A 225 -5.97 11.30 -9.63
C THR A 225 -5.37 12.56 -9.02
N GLU A 226 -6.13 13.66 -8.95
CA GLU A 226 -5.65 14.90 -8.32
C GLU A 226 -5.36 14.72 -6.83
N ALA A 227 -6.22 14.00 -6.12
CA ALA A 227 -6.01 13.70 -4.71
C ALA A 227 -4.75 12.84 -4.44
N ARG A 228 -4.31 12.04 -5.42
CA ARG A 228 -3.08 11.24 -5.39
C ARG A 228 -1.85 11.99 -5.95
N GLY A 229 -1.95 13.24 -6.36
CA GLY A 229 -0.87 13.97 -7.02
C GLY A 229 0.45 13.96 -6.21
N THR A 230 0.39 14.21 -4.93
CA THR A 230 1.56 14.18 -4.02
C THR A 230 2.10 12.75 -3.83
N TRP A 231 1.22 11.77 -3.73
CA TRP A 231 1.60 10.36 -3.71
C TRP A 231 2.41 9.97 -4.95
N PHE A 232 1.93 10.32 -6.14
CA PHE A 232 2.62 10.02 -7.41
C PHE A 232 4.00 10.65 -7.49
N ASN A 233 4.16 11.84 -6.91
CA ASN A 233 5.45 12.52 -6.86
C ASN A 233 6.45 11.82 -5.93
N THR A 234 5.99 11.27 -4.80
CA THR A 234 6.83 10.66 -3.76
C THR A 234 7.05 9.16 -3.99
N PHE A 235 5.97 8.41 -4.16
CA PHE A 235 5.98 6.94 -4.17
C PHE A 235 5.72 6.32 -5.56
N GLY A 236 5.30 7.12 -6.56
CA GLY A 236 4.95 6.63 -7.89
C GLY A 236 3.55 6.03 -7.96
N PRO A 237 3.34 4.94 -8.73
CA PRO A 237 2.01 4.35 -8.89
C PRO A 237 1.42 3.90 -7.56
N SER A 238 0.11 4.13 -7.38
CA SER A 238 -0.58 3.72 -6.15
C SER A 238 -0.98 2.24 -6.16
N TYR A 239 -0.85 1.56 -7.31
CA TYR A 239 -1.03 0.12 -7.46
C TYR A 239 0.01 -0.46 -8.42
N TYR A 240 0.50 -1.64 -8.11
CA TYR A 240 1.59 -2.32 -8.83
C TYR A 240 1.77 -3.74 -8.30
N SER A 241 2.74 -4.49 -8.84
CA SER A 241 3.08 -5.83 -8.35
C SER A 241 4.57 -6.10 -8.35
N PHE A 242 4.98 -7.11 -7.59
CA PHE A 242 6.37 -7.56 -7.48
C PHE A 242 6.45 -8.99 -6.93
N SER A 243 7.55 -9.67 -7.17
CA SER A 243 7.79 -11.00 -6.62
C SER A 243 8.97 -11.00 -5.65
N TYR A 244 8.86 -11.80 -4.58
CA TYR A 244 9.96 -12.18 -3.69
C TYR A 244 9.90 -13.68 -3.42
N GLY A 245 10.99 -14.39 -3.72
CA GLY A 245 11.06 -15.83 -3.54
C GLY A 245 9.88 -16.56 -4.23
N PRO A 246 9.12 -17.39 -3.50
CA PRO A 246 8.00 -18.14 -4.07
C PRO A 246 6.71 -17.32 -4.22
N ALA A 247 6.59 -16.15 -3.58
CA ALA A 247 5.37 -15.39 -3.52
C ALA A 247 5.32 -14.25 -4.54
N HIS A 248 4.12 -13.96 -5.01
CA HIS A 248 3.79 -12.76 -5.78
C HIS A 248 2.93 -11.81 -4.97
N PHE A 249 3.28 -10.55 -4.97
CA PHE A 249 2.61 -9.49 -4.22
C PHE A 249 1.94 -8.54 -5.19
N ILE A 250 0.66 -8.25 -4.96
CA ILE A 250 -0.08 -7.23 -5.70
C ILE A 250 -0.54 -6.16 -4.73
N VAL A 251 -0.09 -4.93 -4.95
CA VAL A 251 -0.54 -3.74 -4.24
C VAL A 251 -1.72 -3.16 -5.00
N LEU A 252 -2.82 -2.87 -4.31
CA LEU A 252 -4.01 -2.25 -4.88
C LEU A 252 -4.38 -0.98 -4.10
N ASP A 253 -4.74 0.07 -4.81
CA ASP A 253 -5.34 1.29 -4.26
C ASP A 253 -6.86 1.15 -4.33
N ASN A 254 -7.46 0.63 -3.28
CA ASN A 254 -8.90 0.38 -3.23
C ASN A 254 -9.71 1.57 -2.71
N ILE A 255 -9.24 2.80 -2.94
CA ILE A 255 -9.84 4.00 -2.40
C ILE A 255 -10.25 4.94 -3.53
N ARG A 256 -11.54 5.19 -3.64
CA ARG A 256 -12.12 6.11 -4.61
C ARG A 256 -12.45 7.43 -3.91
N TRP A 257 -11.85 8.52 -4.36
CA TRP A 257 -12.16 9.87 -3.88
C TRP A 257 -13.34 10.43 -4.65
N ILE A 258 -14.42 10.70 -3.94
CA ILE A 258 -15.69 11.15 -4.51
C ILE A 258 -15.92 12.62 -4.15
N VAL A 259 -16.20 13.43 -5.16
CA VAL A 259 -16.54 14.85 -5.01
C VAL A 259 -17.91 15.09 -5.61
N GLU A 260 -18.89 15.42 -4.79
CA GLU A 260 -20.29 15.71 -5.16
C GLU A 260 -20.70 17.06 -4.60
N GLU A 261 -20.91 18.04 -5.47
CA GLU A 261 -21.28 19.42 -5.10
C GLU A 261 -20.41 20.00 -3.97
N ASP A 262 -20.91 19.96 -2.73
CA ASP A 262 -20.22 20.49 -1.55
C ASP A 262 -19.69 19.35 -0.62
N ASP A 263 -19.84 18.08 -1.00
CA ASP A 263 -19.43 16.92 -0.20
C ASP A 263 -18.20 16.21 -0.79
N ARG A 264 -17.33 15.76 0.08
CA ARG A 264 -16.10 15.05 -0.27
C ARG A 264 -15.93 13.87 0.66
N TYR A 265 -15.85 12.68 0.09
CA TYR A 265 -15.74 11.44 0.86
C TYR A 265 -15.04 10.36 0.03
N TYR A 266 -14.76 9.25 0.64
CA TYR A 266 -14.19 8.10 -0.09
C TYR A 266 -15.08 6.88 0.01
N ARG A 267 -14.93 5.97 -0.94
CA ARG A 267 -15.56 4.65 -1.01
C ARG A 267 -14.48 3.60 -1.31
N THR A 268 -14.79 2.34 -1.00
CA THR A 268 -13.99 1.23 -1.50
C THR A 268 -14.26 1.02 -2.99
N GLY A 269 -13.23 0.77 -3.77
CA GLY A 269 -13.36 0.49 -5.21
C GLY A 269 -12.01 0.58 -5.91
N LEU A 270 -11.82 -0.20 -6.96
CA LEU A 270 -10.59 -0.27 -7.74
C LEU A 270 -10.68 0.57 -9.03
N GLY A 271 -11.83 0.54 -9.67
CA GLY A 271 -12.07 1.12 -10.99
C GLY A 271 -11.50 0.26 -12.12
N GLU A 272 -11.95 0.57 -13.34
CA GLU A 272 -11.68 -0.23 -14.53
C GLU A 272 -10.19 -0.52 -14.76
N ALA A 273 -9.32 0.48 -14.59
CA ALA A 273 -7.91 0.32 -14.88
C ALA A 273 -7.23 -0.71 -13.96
N GLN A 274 -7.47 -0.63 -12.65
CA GLN A 274 -6.90 -1.60 -11.71
C GLN A 274 -7.51 -2.99 -11.86
N MET A 275 -8.81 -3.08 -12.16
CA MET A 275 -9.47 -4.36 -12.41
C MET A 275 -8.86 -5.07 -13.63
N GLU A 276 -8.56 -4.34 -14.71
CA GLU A 276 -7.91 -4.92 -15.88
C GLU A 276 -6.44 -5.25 -15.62
N PHE A 277 -5.70 -4.38 -14.91
CA PHE A 277 -4.34 -4.70 -14.45
C PHE A 277 -4.30 -5.98 -13.61
N LEU A 278 -5.18 -6.09 -12.61
CA LEU A 278 -5.28 -7.26 -11.75
C LEU A 278 -5.57 -8.54 -12.55
N LYS A 279 -6.51 -8.48 -13.48
CA LYS A 279 -6.82 -9.59 -14.36
C LYS A 279 -5.62 -10.02 -15.21
N ASN A 280 -4.94 -9.05 -15.86
CA ASN A 280 -3.75 -9.31 -16.69
C ASN A 280 -2.60 -9.89 -15.85
N GLU A 281 -2.42 -9.44 -14.62
CA GLU A 281 -1.44 -10.03 -13.70
C GLU A 281 -1.82 -11.46 -13.31
N MET A 282 -3.05 -11.69 -12.88
CA MET A 282 -3.49 -13.02 -12.44
C MET A 282 -3.48 -14.07 -13.55
N GLU A 283 -3.72 -13.68 -14.82
CA GLU A 283 -3.61 -14.57 -15.98
C GLU A 283 -2.19 -15.07 -16.23
N ARG A 284 -1.16 -14.37 -15.74
CA ARG A 284 0.26 -14.73 -15.89
C ARG A 284 0.78 -15.60 -14.75
N LEU A 285 0.10 -15.61 -13.60
CA LEU A 285 0.54 -16.35 -12.41
C LEU A 285 0.13 -17.82 -12.48
N ASP A 286 0.95 -18.68 -11.89
CA ASP A 286 0.52 -20.07 -11.60
C ASP A 286 -0.58 -20.01 -10.51
N GLU A 287 -1.73 -20.62 -10.78
CA GLU A 287 -2.88 -20.63 -9.89
C GLU A 287 -2.60 -21.19 -8.49
N ASN A 288 -1.48 -21.90 -8.32
CA ASN A 288 -1.04 -22.47 -7.05
C ASN A 288 0.10 -21.68 -6.39
N GLN A 289 0.67 -20.67 -7.06
CA GLN A 289 1.66 -19.79 -6.46
C GLN A 289 1.01 -19.00 -5.30
N LEU A 290 1.76 -18.71 -4.24
CA LEU A 290 1.25 -17.84 -3.18
C LEU A 290 1.06 -16.42 -3.72
N LEU A 291 -0.18 -15.95 -3.69
CA LEU A 291 -0.58 -14.58 -3.99
C LEU A 291 -0.86 -13.81 -2.70
N VAL A 292 -0.15 -12.72 -2.48
CA VAL A 292 -0.38 -11.82 -1.35
C VAL A 292 -0.90 -10.48 -1.87
N LEU A 293 -2.15 -10.17 -1.55
CA LEU A 293 -2.70 -8.85 -1.85
C LEU A 293 -2.40 -7.89 -0.69
N LEU A 294 -1.89 -6.72 -1.01
CA LEU A 294 -1.55 -5.65 -0.09
C LEU A 294 -2.48 -4.48 -0.36
N VAL A 295 -3.38 -4.20 0.56
CA VAL A 295 -4.48 -3.24 0.35
C VAL A 295 -4.71 -2.47 1.65
N HIS A 296 -5.22 -1.25 1.60
CA HIS A 296 -5.46 -0.49 2.82
C HIS A 296 -6.81 -0.81 3.46
N ILE A 297 -7.91 -0.61 2.74
CA ILE A 297 -9.27 -0.77 3.29
C ILE A 297 -9.71 -2.23 3.23
N PRO A 298 -10.20 -2.82 4.34
CA PRO A 298 -10.82 -4.14 4.31
C PRO A 298 -11.98 -4.23 3.31
N TYR A 299 -12.08 -5.36 2.62
CA TYR A 299 -13.14 -5.60 1.64
C TYR A 299 -14.55 -5.68 2.28
N GLU A 300 -14.59 -6.01 3.57
CA GLU A 300 -15.81 -6.18 4.35
C GLU A 300 -15.76 -5.39 5.66
N GLY A 301 -16.90 -4.84 6.04
CA GLY A 301 -17.17 -4.38 7.41
C GLY A 301 -16.67 -2.98 7.78
N SER A 302 -15.95 -2.26 6.90
CA SER A 302 -15.48 -0.89 7.20
C SER A 302 -16.14 0.14 6.29
N THR A 303 -15.67 0.28 5.06
CA THR A 303 -16.13 1.28 4.10
C THR A 303 -16.93 0.60 2.99
N PRO A 304 -18.11 1.11 2.63
CA PRO A 304 -18.91 0.52 1.55
C PRO A 304 -18.19 0.61 0.21
N TRP A 305 -18.40 -0.39 -0.64
CA TRP A 305 -17.97 -0.33 -2.03
C TRP A 305 -18.77 0.75 -2.78
N GLU A 306 -18.13 1.40 -3.73
CA GLU A 306 -18.79 2.34 -4.64
C GLU A 306 -19.72 1.60 -5.59
N ASP A 307 -19.27 0.45 -6.09
CA ASP A 307 -20.02 -0.43 -6.99
C ASP A 307 -19.95 -1.90 -6.52
N GLU A 308 -21.08 -2.46 -6.12
CA GLU A 308 -21.18 -3.88 -5.72
C GLU A 308 -20.90 -4.84 -6.89
N THR A 309 -21.12 -4.42 -8.14
CA THR A 309 -20.80 -5.24 -9.32
C THR A 309 -19.29 -5.36 -9.50
N GLU A 310 -18.54 -4.31 -9.20
CA GLU A 310 -17.07 -4.35 -9.20
C GLU A 310 -16.56 -5.28 -8.08
N LYS A 311 -17.14 -5.21 -6.89
CA LYS A 311 -16.84 -6.12 -5.79
C LYS A 311 -17.06 -7.59 -6.17
N GLU A 312 -18.20 -7.90 -6.79
CA GLU A 312 -18.50 -9.24 -7.29
C GLU A 312 -17.46 -9.71 -8.32
N ALA A 313 -17.09 -8.84 -9.27
CA ALA A 313 -16.06 -9.15 -10.27
C ALA A 313 -14.67 -9.34 -9.64
N PHE A 314 -14.30 -8.54 -8.64
CA PHE A 314 -13.06 -8.69 -7.88
C PHE A 314 -13.03 -10.03 -7.14
N TYR A 315 -14.11 -10.42 -6.48
CA TYR A 315 -14.21 -11.71 -5.77
C TYR A 315 -14.16 -12.90 -6.74
N GLU A 316 -14.76 -12.77 -7.93
CA GLU A 316 -14.68 -13.81 -8.97
C GLU A 316 -13.22 -14.00 -9.43
N LEU A 317 -12.49 -12.92 -9.72
CA LEU A 317 -11.07 -12.99 -10.07
C LEU A 317 -10.26 -13.65 -8.94
N LEU A 318 -10.42 -13.21 -7.71
CA LEU A 318 -9.66 -13.72 -6.57
C LEU A 318 -9.94 -15.19 -6.28
N SER A 319 -11.19 -15.64 -6.48
CA SER A 319 -11.58 -17.02 -6.27
C SER A 319 -10.98 -18.01 -7.29
N GLY A 320 -10.51 -17.51 -8.43
CA GLY A 320 -9.77 -18.27 -9.42
C GLY A 320 -8.35 -18.65 -9.00
N HIS A 321 -7.80 -17.96 -7.98
CA HIS A 321 -6.45 -18.21 -7.47
C HIS A 321 -6.50 -18.98 -6.14
N LYS A 322 -5.98 -20.21 -6.14
CA LYS A 322 -6.21 -21.17 -5.05
C LYS A 322 -5.46 -20.86 -3.75
N ASN A 323 -4.35 -20.17 -3.85
CA ASN A 323 -3.46 -19.91 -2.72
C ASN A 323 -3.24 -18.41 -2.57
N SER A 324 -4.17 -17.74 -1.88
CA SER A 324 -4.14 -16.28 -1.71
C SER A 324 -4.45 -15.85 -0.29
N VAL A 325 -3.86 -14.73 0.11
CA VAL A 325 -4.12 -14.02 1.37
C VAL A 325 -4.11 -12.52 1.13
N SER A 326 -4.95 -11.77 1.83
CA SER A 326 -4.91 -10.32 1.82
C SER A 326 -4.46 -9.77 3.17
N LEU A 327 -3.50 -8.85 3.13
CA LEU A 327 -3.13 -8.02 4.27
C LEU A 327 -3.74 -6.63 4.07
N VAL A 328 -4.53 -6.20 5.03
CA VAL A 328 -5.20 -4.89 5.03
C VAL A 328 -4.91 -4.15 6.34
N ALA A 329 -5.29 -2.87 6.43
CA ALA A 329 -5.08 -2.04 7.63
C ALA A 329 -6.34 -1.22 8.00
N HIS A 330 -6.26 0.13 8.13
CA HIS A 330 -7.38 1.07 8.27
C HIS A 330 -8.19 0.99 9.57
N THR A 331 -8.42 -0.21 10.12
CA THR A 331 -9.42 -0.37 11.19
C THR A 331 -8.90 -0.07 12.59
N HIS A 332 -7.59 0.13 12.76
CA HIS A 332 -6.92 0.21 14.06
C HIS A 332 -7.30 -0.96 14.98
N ARG A 333 -7.25 -2.17 14.40
CA ARG A 333 -7.48 -3.46 15.06
C ARG A 333 -6.63 -4.53 14.41
N HIS A 334 -6.26 -5.53 15.18
CA HIS A 334 -5.59 -6.71 14.65
C HIS A 334 -6.50 -7.93 14.68
N TYR A 335 -6.95 -8.40 13.51
CA TYR A 335 -7.85 -9.56 13.43
C TYR A 335 -7.76 -10.31 12.10
N HIS A 336 -8.14 -11.57 12.14
CA HIS A 336 -8.33 -12.42 10.98
C HIS A 336 -9.82 -12.46 10.59
N HIS A 337 -10.09 -12.38 9.30
CA HIS A 337 -11.42 -12.53 8.73
C HIS A 337 -11.38 -13.50 7.55
N PHE A 338 -12.34 -14.42 7.50
CA PHE A 338 -12.49 -15.40 6.43
C PHE A 338 -13.72 -15.03 5.62
N ILE A 339 -13.51 -14.43 4.45
CA ILE A 339 -14.56 -13.96 3.56
C ILE A 339 -15.12 -15.16 2.81
N GLY A 340 -16.35 -15.52 3.11
CA GLY A 340 -17.00 -16.70 2.60
C GLY A 340 -18.24 -16.42 1.75
N LYS A 341 -19.04 -17.44 1.59
CA LYS A 341 -20.27 -17.35 0.77
C LYS A 341 -21.32 -16.41 1.33
N GLU A 342 -21.28 -16.15 2.64
CA GLU A 342 -22.22 -15.21 3.28
C GLU A 342 -21.92 -13.77 2.87
N GLU A 343 -20.67 -13.45 2.56
CA GLU A 343 -20.21 -12.17 2.04
C GLU A 343 -20.16 -12.11 0.50
N GLY A 344 -20.62 -13.16 -0.17
CA GLY A 344 -20.68 -13.23 -1.63
C GLY A 344 -19.41 -13.77 -2.30
N PHE A 345 -18.43 -14.28 -1.55
CA PHE A 345 -17.23 -14.86 -2.15
C PHE A 345 -17.54 -16.19 -2.85
N PRO A 346 -17.28 -16.35 -4.17
CA PRO A 346 -17.72 -17.51 -4.92
C PRO A 346 -16.84 -18.76 -4.73
N GLY A 347 -15.64 -18.61 -4.12
CA GLY A 347 -14.68 -19.69 -3.91
C GLY A 347 -15.24 -20.85 -3.08
N ASN A 348 -14.63 -22.04 -3.23
CA ASN A 348 -15.02 -23.19 -2.42
C ASN A 348 -14.54 -23.08 -0.97
N GLU A 349 -13.37 -22.50 -0.78
CA GLU A 349 -12.81 -22.15 0.53
C GLU A 349 -12.92 -20.63 0.71
N PRO A 350 -13.11 -20.14 1.94
CA PRO A 350 -13.15 -18.71 2.20
C PRO A 350 -11.77 -18.06 1.96
N HIS A 351 -11.78 -16.82 1.48
CA HIS A 351 -10.55 -16.04 1.34
C HIS A 351 -10.10 -15.50 2.70
N HIS A 352 -8.83 -15.66 3.01
CA HIS A 352 -8.26 -15.19 4.27
C HIS A 352 -7.78 -13.74 4.13
N MET A 353 -8.45 -12.84 4.82
CA MET A 353 -8.08 -11.43 4.97
C MET A 353 -7.62 -11.17 6.40
N ILE A 354 -6.50 -10.45 6.56
CA ILE A 354 -5.95 -10.09 7.86
C ILE A 354 -5.87 -8.57 7.96
N SER A 355 -6.61 -7.99 8.90
CA SER A 355 -6.43 -6.59 9.27
C SER A 355 -5.25 -6.49 10.20
N MET A 356 -4.18 -5.85 9.73
CA MET A 356 -2.97 -5.61 10.50
C MET A 356 -3.24 -4.57 11.59
N GLY A 357 -2.73 -4.86 12.77
CA GLY A 357 -2.63 -3.86 13.81
C GLY A 357 -1.71 -2.71 13.38
N THR A 358 -1.95 -1.54 13.93
CA THR A 358 -1.30 -0.31 13.49
C THR A 358 -0.04 0.02 14.29
N VAL A 359 0.93 0.64 13.64
CA VAL A 359 2.12 1.18 14.28
C VAL A 359 1.75 2.35 15.20
N CYS A 360 0.83 3.19 14.77
CA CYS A 360 0.33 4.33 15.55
C CYS A 360 -0.63 3.93 16.69
N GLY A 361 -1.02 2.65 16.82
CA GLY A 361 -2.00 2.18 17.79
C GLY A 361 -3.33 2.93 17.69
N ALA A 362 -3.65 3.74 18.69
CA ALA A 362 -4.78 4.67 18.70
C ALA A 362 -4.33 6.08 18.30
N TRP A 363 -3.76 6.25 17.11
CA TRP A 363 -3.28 7.54 16.56
C TRP A 363 -2.28 8.25 17.46
N TRP A 364 -1.27 7.55 17.95
CA TRP A 364 -0.23 8.09 18.84
C TRP A 364 -0.80 8.80 20.07
N THR A 365 -1.95 8.32 20.56
CA THR A 365 -2.60 8.87 21.76
C THR A 365 -2.55 7.89 22.93
N GLY A 366 -2.50 8.39 24.14
CA GLY A 366 -2.46 7.58 25.35
C GLY A 366 -1.76 8.29 26.50
N ALA A 367 -1.74 7.65 27.66
CA ALA A 367 -0.94 8.12 28.77
C ALA A 367 0.55 7.99 28.42
N PRO A 368 1.37 9.05 28.60
CA PRO A 368 2.78 8.96 28.26
C PRO A 368 3.52 8.03 29.23
N ASP A 369 4.55 7.41 28.74
CA ASP A 369 5.55 6.69 29.51
C ASP A 369 6.58 7.66 30.13
N GLU A 370 7.67 7.13 30.70
CA GLU A 370 8.74 7.90 31.32
C GLU A 370 9.58 8.73 30.31
N TYR A 371 9.49 8.43 29.01
CA TYR A 371 10.15 9.16 27.92
C TYR A 371 9.20 10.14 27.23
N GLY A 372 7.93 10.18 27.64
CA GLY A 372 6.91 11.04 27.04
C GLY A 372 6.26 10.45 25.80
N ILE A 373 6.52 9.16 25.48
CA ILE A 373 5.93 8.44 24.35
C ILE A 373 4.55 7.92 24.79
N PRO A 374 3.48 8.14 24.03
CA PRO A 374 2.14 7.66 24.37
C PRO A 374 2.09 6.14 24.42
N HIS A 375 1.51 5.58 25.48
CA HIS A 375 1.15 4.17 25.53
C HIS A 375 -0.11 3.93 24.68
N THR A 376 0.10 3.85 23.37
CA THR A 376 -0.98 3.83 22.37
C THR A 376 -1.50 2.41 22.15
N MET A 377 -2.79 2.17 22.47
CA MET A 377 -3.44 0.87 22.42
C MET A 377 -4.68 0.94 21.55
N MET A 378 -4.79 0.02 20.57
CA MET A 378 -5.93 -0.05 19.68
C MET A 378 -7.24 -0.36 20.40
N SER A 379 -8.37 -0.18 19.70
CA SER A 379 -9.71 -0.30 20.31
C SER A 379 -10.08 -1.72 20.76
N ASP A 380 -9.43 -2.75 20.19
CA ASP A 380 -9.57 -4.16 20.54
C ASP A 380 -8.66 -4.58 21.72
N GLY A 381 -7.84 -3.66 22.22
CA GLY A 381 -6.89 -3.89 23.31
C GLY A 381 -5.55 -4.47 22.87
N THR A 382 -5.29 -4.56 21.56
CA THR A 382 -3.96 -4.87 21.04
C THR A 382 -3.10 -3.62 21.15
N PRO A 383 -1.90 -3.67 21.77
CA PRO A 383 -0.97 -2.54 21.75
C PRO A 383 -0.48 -2.24 20.34
N ASN A 384 0.10 -1.06 20.13
CA ASN A 384 0.78 -0.75 18.88
C ASN A 384 1.94 -1.72 18.58
N GLY A 385 2.26 -1.86 17.31
CA GLY A 385 3.29 -2.79 16.88
C GLY A 385 3.29 -3.01 15.37
N TYR A 386 3.83 -4.14 14.97
CA TYR A 386 4.02 -4.51 13.56
C TYR A 386 3.99 -6.03 13.40
N GLY A 387 4.04 -6.49 12.16
CA GLY A 387 4.06 -7.91 11.85
C GLY A 387 5.30 -8.35 11.08
N PHE A 388 5.58 -9.65 11.14
CA PHE A 388 6.45 -10.33 10.20
C PHE A 388 5.65 -11.39 9.45
N LEU A 389 5.60 -11.25 8.13
CA LEU A 389 5.07 -12.28 7.25
C LEU A 389 6.21 -13.22 6.87
N HIS A 390 6.13 -14.46 7.34
CA HIS A 390 7.06 -15.52 6.99
C HIS A 390 6.46 -16.40 5.92
N ILE A 391 7.17 -16.62 4.82
CA ILE A 391 6.77 -17.45 3.69
C ILE A 391 7.80 -18.58 3.50
N ASP A 392 7.33 -19.81 3.29
CA ASP A 392 8.16 -20.99 3.00
C ASP A 392 7.46 -21.81 1.90
N GLY A 393 7.87 -21.62 0.65
CA GLY A 393 7.12 -22.12 -0.50
C GLY A 393 5.74 -21.45 -0.58
N ASN A 394 4.69 -22.25 -0.52
CA ASN A 394 3.31 -21.78 -0.48
C ASN A 394 2.74 -21.64 0.93
N ASP A 395 3.48 -22.09 1.92
CA ASP A 395 3.09 -21.93 3.33
C ASP A 395 3.48 -20.54 3.83
N TRP A 396 2.62 -19.96 4.64
CA TRP A 396 2.88 -18.67 5.24
C TRP A 396 2.32 -18.58 6.65
N LYS A 397 2.90 -17.69 7.44
CA LYS A 397 2.37 -17.28 8.75
C LYS A 397 2.65 -15.83 9.01
N LEU A 398 1.70 -15.15 9.63
CA LEU A 398 1.90 -13.82 10.15
C LEU A 398 2.21 -13.91 11.64
N GLN A 399 3.25 -13.21 12.09
CA GLN A 399 3.64 -13.07 13.47
C GLN A 399 3.44 -11.61 13.88
N TRP A 400 2.67 -11.39 14.93
CA TRP A 400 2.53 -10.07 15.55
C TRP A 400 3.71 -9.79 16.48
N LYS A 401 4.18 -8.54 16.52
CA LYS A 401 5.19 -8.03 17.43
C LYS A 401 4.70 -6.71 18.04
N THR A 402 4.45 -6.70 19.33
CA THR A 402 4.17 -5.48 20.08
C THR A 402 5.45 -4.65 20.24
N ALA A 403 5.42 -3.36 19.92
CA ALA A 403 6.55 -2.45 20.06
C ALA A 403 7.07 -2.44 21.51
N GLY A 404 8.38 -2.39 21.69
CA GLY A 404 9.04 -2.32 23.00
C GLY A 404 8.89 -3.58 23.89
N VAL A 405 8.21 -4.65 23.42
CA VAL A 405 7.89 -5.84 24.21
C VAL A 405 8.57 -7.09 23.61
N PRO A 406 9.08 -8.04 24.40
CA PRO A 406 9.67 -9.28 23.87
C PRO A 406 8.73 -10.05 22.92
N GLU A 407 9.29 -10.62 21.84
CA GLU A 407 8.56 -11.30 20.76
C GLU A 407 7.64 -12.43 21.23
N ASN A 408 7.97 -13.10 22.33
CA ASN A 408 7.16 -14.18 22.89
C ASN A 408 5.93 -13.69 23.67
N VAL A 409 5.74 -12.40 23.86
CA VAL A 409 4.55 -11.82 24.51
C VAL A 409 3.49 -11.57 23.44
N GLN A 410 2.60 -12.54 23.27
CA GLN A 410 1.56 -12.55 22.23
C GLN A 410 0.15 -12.31 22.78
N MET A 411 0.05 -12.02 24.07
CA MET A 411 -1.22 -11.78 24.76
C MET A 411 -1.00 -11.01 26.05
N HIS A 412 -2.08 -10.44 26.58
CA HIS A 412 -2.12 -10.08 27.98
C HIS A 412 -3.22 -10.84 28.72
N ILE A 413 -3.01 -11.04 30.02
CA ILE A 413 -3.93 -11.78 30.90
C ILE A 413 -4.36 -10.88 32.04
N ALA A 414 -5.68 -10.64 32.13
CA ALA A 414 -6.28 -9.96 33.27
C ALA A 414 -6.87 -11.01 34.23
N ALA A 415 -6.29 -11.07 35.41
CA ALA A 415 -6.72 -11.96 36.50
C ALA A 415 -6.59 -11.22 37.84
N PRO A 416 -7.34 -11.61 38.89
CA PRO A 416 -7.12 -11.08 40.21
C PRO A 416 -5.70 -11.40 40.72
N GLU A 417 -5.01 -10.42 41.33
CA GLU A 417 -3.69 -10.65 41.95
C GLU A 417 -3.77 -11.63 43.15
N ALA A 418 -4.89 -11.65 43.83
CA ALA A 418 -5.16 -12.55 44.94
C ALA A 418 -6.64 -12.93 44.99
N VAL A 419 -6.93 -14.14 45.34
CA VAL A 419 -8.30 -14.67 45.54
C VAL A 419 -8.43 -15.26 46.92
N ASN A 420 -9.51 -14.94 47.65
CA ASN A 420 -9.85 -15.69 48.86
C ASN A 420 -10.39 -17.06 48.48
N ALA A 421 -9.98 -18.06 49.25
CA ALA A 421 -10.48 -19.46 49.07
C ALA A 421 -12.02 -19.55 49.25
N GLU A 422 -12.62 -18.58 49.96
CA GLU A 422 -14.06 -18.52 50.21
C GLU A 422 -14.87 -17.86 49.05
N ASP A 423 -14.22 -17.18 48.12
CA ASP A 423 -14.90 -16.45 47.01
C ASP A 423 -15.41 -17.41 45.91
N GLY A 424 -15.07 -18.66 45.95
CA GLY A 424 -15.61 -19.74 45.13
C GLY A 424 -15.23 -19.70 43.65
N THR A 425 -15.34 -18.57 42.95
CA THR A 425 -15.02 -18.42 41.53
C THR A 425 -14.42 -17.04 41.22
N PHE A 426 -13.47 -17.01 40.30
CA PHE A 426 -12.90 -15.79 39.76
C PHE A 426 -12.83 -15.85 38.23
N LYS A 427 -12.68 -14.71 37.60
CA LYS A 427 -12.62 -14.58 36.14
C LYS A 427 -11.20 -14.33 35.69
N VAL A 428 -10.74 -15.08 34.69
CA VAL A 428 -9.51 -14.83 33.95
C VAL A 428 -9.86 -14.47 32.52
N ILE A 429 -9.31 -13.39 32.01
CA ILE A 429 -9.53 -12.89 30.66
C ILE A 429 -8.19 -12.82 29.98
N ALA A 430 -8.05 -13.44 28.80
CA ALA A 430 -6.88 -13.30 27.94
C ALA A 430 -7.30 -12.58 26.65
N ASN A 431 -6.55 -11.55 26.27
CA ASN A 431 -6.60 -10.96 24.94
C ASN A 431 -5.38 -11.44 24.17
N ILE A 432 -5.62 -12.22 23.11
CA ILE A 432 -4.59 -12.85 22.30
C ILE A 432 -4.54 -12.11 20.98
N TYR A 433 -3.45 -11.42 20.72
CA TYR A 433 -3.34 -10.41 19.67
C TYR A 433 -3.53 -10.97 18.25
N ASN A 434 -3.00 -12.14 17.95
CA ASN A 434 -3.01 -12.74 16.61
C ASN A 434 -3.73 -14.10 16.59
N ALA A 435 -4.86 -14.23 17.31
CA ALA A 435 -5.61 -15.49 17.36
C ALA A 435 -6.57 -15.61 16.18
N LEU A 436 -6.59 -16.79 15.55
CA LEU A 436 -7.62 -17.15 14.59
C LEU A 436 -9.01 -17.16 15.24
N PRO A 437 -10.09 -16.88 14.48
CA PRO A 437 -11.46 -16.85 15.01
C PRO A 437 -11.90 -18.15 15.69
N ASP A 438 -11.38 -19.28 15.26
CA ASP A 438 -11.69 -20.64 15.73
C ASP A 438 -10.61 -21.26 16.64
N ALA A 439 -9.66 -20.46 17.11
CA ALA A 439 -8.57 -20.94 17.95
C ALA A 439 -9.06 -21.64 19.24
N ASP A 440 -8.56 -22.84 19.50
CA ASP A 440 -8.84 -23.61 20.74
C ASP A 440 -7.92 -23.16 21.89
N LEU A 441 -8.48 -22.42 22.82
CA LEU A 441 -7.74 -21.79 23.91
C LEU A 441 -7.95 -22.53 25.22
N LYS A 442 -6.84 -22.75 25.96
CA LYS A 442 -6.85 -23.40 27.27
C LYS A 442 -5.95 -22.62 28.23
N MET A 443 -6.30 -22.62 29.49
CA MET A 443 -5.48 -22.08 30.56
C MET A 443 -5.23 -23.17 31.62
N LYS A 444 -4.19 -23.01 32.40
CA LYS A 444 -3.95 -23.77 33.65
C LYS A 444 -3.50 -22.84 34.76
N ILE A 445 -3.80 -23.21 36.00
CA ILE A 445 -3.37 -22.46 37.20
C ILE A 445 -2.27 -23.22 37.86
N GLY A 446 -1.08 -22.60 37.96
CA GLY A 446 0.12 -23.27 38.45
C GLY A 446 0.72 -24.29 37.48
N GLU A 447 1.91 -24.78 37.79
CA GLU A 447 2.65 -25.73 36.92
C GLU A 447 1.95 -27.08 36.79
N ASP A 448 1.39 -27.57 37.92
CA ASP A 448 0.73 -28.86 38.01
C ASP A 448 -0.79 -28.82 37.80
N GLY A 449 -1.35 -27.67 37.43
CA GLY A 449 -2.78 -27.49 37.20
C GLY A 449 -3.30 -28.25 35.99
N GLU A 450 -4.57 -28.62 35.99
CA GLU A 450 -5.24 -29.19 34.82
C GLU A 450 -5.56 -28.08 33.79
N TRP A 451 -5.54 -28.44 32.50
CA TRP A 451 -5.91 -27.56 31.43
C TRP A 451 -7.44 -27.30 31.39
N ILE A 452 -7.85 -26.07 31.52
CA ILE A 452 -9.24 -25.61 31.50
C ILE A 452 -9.52 -24.93 30.17
N ALA A 453 -10.55 -25.35 29.45
CA ALA A 453 -10.95 -24.71 28.21
C ALA A 453 -11.47 -23.29 28.48
N MET A 454 -11.00 -22.32 27.70
CA MET A 454 -11.49 -20.95 27.71
C MET A 454 -12.60 -20.76 26.66
N LYS A 455 -13.50 -19.81 26.91
CA LYS A 455 -14.54 -19.47 25.96
C LYS A 455 -14.31 -18.05 25.44
N ARG A 456 -14.44 -17.88 24.12
CA ARG A 456 -14.49 -16.56 23.53
C ARG A 456 -15.74 -15.82 23.98
N VAL A 457 -15.58 -14.60 24.46
CA VAL A 457 -16.68 -13.74 24.93
C VAL A 457 -16.51 -12.34 24.37
N PRO A 458 -17.55 -11.74 23.75
CA PRO A 458 -17.50 -10.37 23.30
C PRO A 458 -17.59 -9.44 24.52
N GLN A 459 -16.49 -8.82 24.88
CA GLN A 459 -16.43 -7.85 25.98
C GLN A 459 -15.34 -6.81 25.71
N LYS A 460 -15.39 -5.69 26.40
CA LYS A 460 -14.31 -4.71 26.40
C LYS A 460 -13.08 -5.30 27.09
N ASP A 461 -11.92 -5.04 26.52
CA ASP A 461 -10.65 -5.48 27.10
C ASP A 461 -10.38 -4.77 28.44
N PRO A 462 -10.07 -5.54 29.54
CA PRO A 462 -9.86 -4.96 30.86
C PRO A 462 -8.63 -4.07 30.94
N VAL A 463 -7.56 -4.39 30.21
CA VAL A 463 -6.33 -3.59 30.21
C VAL A 463 -6.57 -2.28 29.47
N ARG A 464 -7.24 -2.34 28.32
CA ARG A 464 -7.65 -1.12 27.58
C ARG A 464 -8.58 -0.22 28.42
N LEU A 465 -9.46 -0.80 29.22
CA LEU A 465 -10.32 -0.02 30.14
C LEU A 465 -9.50 0.63 31.26
N ALA A 466 -8.51 -0.06 31.81
CA ALA A 466 -7.63 0.49 32.85
C ALA A 466 -6.76 1.64 32.32
N GLU A 467 -6.19 1.47 31.11
CA GLU A 467 -5.42 2.54 30.44
C GLU A 467 -6.32 3.75 30.16
N LYS A 468 -7.54 3.56 29.70
CA LYS A 468 -8.49 4.65 29.49
C LYS A 468 -8.84 5.39 30.77
N GLU A 469 -8.96 4.69 31.89
CA GLU A 469 -9.17 5.32 33.20
C GLU A 469 -7.93 6.11 33.64
N ARG A 470 -6.73 5.58 33.39
CA ARG A 470 -5.47 6.31 33.63
C ARG A 470 -5.38 7.58 32.79
N GLU A 471 -5.72 7.51 31.49
CA GLU A 471 -5.82 8.67 30.59
C GLU A 471 -6.76 9.72 31.15
N ASN A 472 -7.95 9.34 31.62
CA ASN A 472 -8.94 10.26 32.18
C ASN A 472 -8.42 11.00 33.45
N GLN A 473 -7.56 10.36 34.21
CA GLN A 473 -6.98 10.94 35.43
C GLN A 473 -5.89 12.00 35.15
N LEU A 474 -5.30 12.01 33.96
CA LEU A 474 -4.24 12.96 33.58
C LEU A 474 -4.77 14.35 33.23
N GLY A 475 -6.08 14.55 33.10
CA GLY A 475 -6.76 15.84 32.90
C GLY A 475 -6.59 16.49 31.54
N GLU A 476 -5.52 16.24 30.83
CA GLU A 476 -5.30 16.58 29.42
C GLU A 476 -4.74 15.37 28.74
N VAL A 477 -5.60 14.63 28.06
CA VAL A 477 -5.12 13.65 27.06
C VAL A 477 -4.78 14.47 25.82
N PRO A 478 -3.52 14.47 25.36
CA PRO A 478 -3.21 15.05 24.08
C PRO A 478 -4.06 14.34 23.04
N TRP A 479 -5.06 15.04 22.51
CA TRP A 479 -5.91 14.55 21.45
C TRP A 479 -7.11 13.64 21.79
N ARG A 480 -8.25 14.20 21.70
CA ARG A 480 -9.46 13.64 21.07
C ARG A 480 -10.15 14.72 20.27
#